data_4253a97e4498a48465a0e361d59ee4c3
#
_entry.id   4253a97e4498a48465a0e361d59ee4c3
#
_cell.length_a   1.000
_cell.length_b   1.000
_cell.length_c   1.000
_cell.angle_alpha   90.00
_cell.angle_beta   90.00
_cell.angle_gamma   90.00
#
_symmetry.space_group_name_H-M   'P 1'
#
loop_
_entity.id
_entity.type
_entity.pdbx_description
1 polymer ?
#
loop_
_entity_poly.entity_id
_entity_poly.type
_entity_poly.pdbx_seq_one_letter_code
_entity_poly.pdbx_strand_id
1 'polypeptide(L)'
;MKSHRLANRYLAFLGIISGVLIAAGSAQTQQLQGKALVRALQRGGYLIVMRHASSPQTPPTKENADRQNINLERQLDESGRTAAAAFGNALRRLKIPVGQVLSSPTYRALETARFAQLPTPMTVPELGDNGRSMQNTNESQSAWLQKQITKFPRGSNTILITHQPNIAAAFPQWSANLSDGEALIFGSDGKGGATLVARVKIDEWPKLPD
;
A
#
# COMPACT_ATOMS: atom_id res chain seq x y z
N MET A 1 80.63 49.00 15.32
CA MET A 1 79.31 48.65 15.91
C MET A 1 78.46 48.30 14.75
N LYS A 2 78.21 47.00 14.49
CA LYS A 2 77.40 46.49 13.37
C LYS A 2 76.22 45.76 13.93
N SER A 3 75.01 46.23 13.63
CA SER A 3 73.75 45.59 14.00
C SER A 3 73.38 44.56 12.95
N HIS A 4 73.22 43.34 13.34
CA HIS A 4 72.67 42.29 12.49
C HIS A 4 71.15 42.26 12.64
N ARG A 5 70.40 42.42 11.55
CA ARG A 5 68.94 42.19 11.43
C ARG A 5 68.72 40.72 11.06
N LEU A 6 68.05 39.98 11.93
CA LEU A 6 67.54 38.67 11.65
C LEU A 6 66.18 38.79 10.93
N ALA A 7 66.11 38.24 9.73
CA ALA A 7 64.89 38.15 8.97
C ALA A 7 64.16 36.84 9.33
N ASN A 8 62.97 36.97 9.90
CA ASN A 8 62.11 35.84 10.24
C ASN A 8 61.24 35.49 8.99
N ARG A 9 61.49 34.31 8.42
CA ARG A 9 60.71 33.74 7.33
C ARG A 9 59.63 32.84 7.91
N TYR A 10 58.36 33.31 7.96
CA TYR A 10 57.22 32.47 8.24
C TYR A 10 56.82 31.72 6.97
N LEU A 11 56.95 30.41 6.93
CA LEU A 11 56.31 29.52 5.95
C LEU A 11 54.88 29.31 6.38
N ALA A 12 53.95 29.83 5.58
CA ALA A 12 52.53 29.52 5.72
C ALA A 12 52.24 28.21 5.01
N PHE A 13 51.92 27.17 5.77
CA PHE A 13 51.35 25.91 5.25
C PHE A 13 49.86 26.12 4.99
N LEU A 14 49.48 26.25 3.73
CA LEU A 14 48.07 26.14 3.31
C LEU A 14 47.70 24.65 3.26
N GLY A 15 47.01 24.18 4.29
CA GLY A 15 46.38 22.85 4.30
C GLY A 15 45.11 22.90 3.47
N ILE A 16 45.09 22.26 2.30
CA ILE A 16 43.91 22.03 1.50
C ILE A 16 43.10 20.88 2.16
N ILE A 17 42.03 21.23 2.89
CA ILE A 17 41.07 20.24 3.38
C ILE A 17 40.14 19.94 2.22
N SER A 18 40.38 18.87 1.48
CA SER A 18 39.44 18.31 0.50
C SER A 18 38.27 17.65 1.27
N GLY A 19 37.19 18.41 1.45
CA GLY A 19 35.92 17.88 1.98
C GLY A 19 35.31 16.93 0.96
N VAL A 20 35.38 15.62 1.24
CA VAL A 20 34.61 14.62 0.51
C VAL A 20 33.15 14.77 0.94
N LEU A 21 32.32 15.43 0.11
CA LEU A 21 30.87 15.41 0.26
C LEU A 21 30.39 13.98 -0.07
N ILE A 22 30.16 13.16 0.95
CA ILE A 22 29.41 11.91 0.78
C ILE A 22 27.96 12.31 0.60
N ALA A 23 27.49 12.39 -0.66
CA ALA A 23 26.09 12.48 -0.97
C ALA A 23 25.44 11.18 -0.49
N ALA A 24 24.74 11.24 0.64
CA ALA A 24 23.84 10.18 1.07
C ALA A 24 22.66 10.15 0.07
N GLY A 25 22.84 9.46 -1.04
CA GLY A 25 21.78 9.16 -1.99
C GLY A 25 20.74 8.31 -1.26
N SER A 26 19.55 8.86 -1.04
CA SER A 26 18.39 8.09 -0.64
C SER A 26 18.19 7.02 -1.70
N ALA A 27 18.54 5.77 -1.40
CA ALA A 27 18.27 4.63 -2.26
C ALA A 27 16.75 4.50 -2.35
N GLN A 28 16.16 5.13 -3.36
CA GLN A 28 14.76 4.99 -3.69
C GLN A 28 14.58 3.55 -4.13
N THR A 29 13.98 2.72 -3.30
CA THR A 29 13.73 1.30 -3.60
C THR A 29 12.94 1.25 -4.90
N GLN A 30 13.57 0.74 -5.97
CA GLN A 30 12.92 0.63 -7.27
C GLN A 30 11.70 -0.27 -7.13
N GLN A 31 10.52 0.24 -7.51
CA GLN A 31 9.28 -0.52 -7.43
C GLN A 31 9.33 -1.72 -8.38
N LEU A 32 8.82 -2.85 -7.89
CA LEU A 32 8.70 -4.07 -8.69
C LEU A 32 7.59 -3.92 -9.72
N GLN A 33 7.81 -4.41 -10.94
CA GLN A 33 6.86 -4.38 -12.04
C GLN A 33 6.88 -5.69 -12.84
N GLY A 34 5.81 -5.94 -13.59
CA GLY A 34 5.71 -7.06 -14.53
C GLY A 34 6.09 -8.41 -13.91
N LYS A 35 6.93 -9.18 -14.60
CA LYS A 35 7.36 -10.52 -14.14
C LYS A 35 8.08 -10.50 -12.79
N ALA A 36 8.82 -9.45 -12.46
CA ALA A 36 9.52 -9.36 -11.18
C ALA A 36 8.52 -9.25 -10.01
N LEU A 37 7.47 -8.45 -10.16
CA LEU A 37 6.39 -8.35 -9.19
C LEU A 37 5.64 -9.68 -9.03
N VAL A 38 5.25 -10.30 -10.14
CA VAL A 38 4.54 -11.59 -10.11
C VAL A 38 5.36 -12.65 -9.39
N ARG A 39 6.63 -12.83 -9.73
CA ARG A 39 7.52 -13.79 -9.06
C ARG A 39 7.69 -13.51 -7.57
N ALA A 40 7.71 -12.23 -7.19
CA ALA A 40 7.76 -11.83 -5.79
C ALA A 40 6.50 -12.28 -5.05
N LEU A 41 5.32 -11.94 -5.58
CA LEU A 41 4.02 -12.29 -4.99
C LEU A 41 3.76 -13.80 -4.96
N GLN A 42 4.26 -14.57 -5.95
CA GLN A 42 4.19 -16.02 -5.96
C GLN A 42 4.94 -16.69 -4.80
N ARG A 43 6.04 -16.08 -4.33
CA ARG A 43 6.77 -16.56 -3.15
C ARG A 43 6.03 -16.26 -1.84
N GLY A 44 5.08 -15.34 -1.87
CA GLY A 44 4.42 -14.84 -0.67
C GLY A 44 5.29 -13.90 0.17
N GLY A 45 4.79 -13.52 1.35
CA GLY A 45 5.51 -12.63 2.26
C GLY A 45 5.18 -11.15 2.07
N TYR A 46 4.08 -10.82 1.39
CA TYR A 46 3.68 -9.43 1.13
C TYR A 46 2.34 -9.10 1.78
N LEU A 47 2.20 -7.84 2.16
CA LEU A 47 0.94 -7.23 2.57
C LEU A 47 0.42 -6.38 1.40
N ILE A 48 -0.82 -6.65 0.98
CA ILE A 48 -1.51 -5.96 -0.12
C ILE A 48 -2.62 -5.13 0.51
N VAL A 49 -2.39 -3.84 0.69
CA VAL A 49 -3.39 -2.90 1.22
C VAL A 49 -4.11 -2.26 0.05
N MET A 50 -5.40 -2.55 -0.10
CA MET A 50 -6.18 -2.05 -1.22
C MET A 50 -7.41 -1.27 -0.79
N ARG A 51 -7.73 -0.24 -1.55
CA ARG A 51 -9.04 0.40 -1.50
C ARG A 51 -10.07 -0.57 -2.06
N HIS A 52 -11.31 -0.59 -1.51
CA HIS A 52 -12.41 -1.32 -2.12
C HIS A 52 -12.62 -0.93 -3.60
N ALA A 53 -13.18 -1.82 -4.40
CA ALA A 53 -13.49 -1.56 -5.80
C ALA A 53 -14.57 -0.46 -5.97
N SER A 54 -14.83 -0.04 -7.20
CA SER A 54 -15.74 1.07 -7.50
C SER A 54 -17.10 0.92 -6.85
N SER A 55 -17.58 2.00 -6.23
CA SER A 55 -18.82 2.07 -5.48
C SER A 55 -19.40 3.48 -5.55
N PRO A 56 -20.66 3.67 -5.93
CA PRO A 56 -21.29 4.98 -5.94
C PRO A 56 -21.22 5.66 -4.57
N GLN A 57 -21.20 6.99 -4.55
CA GLN A 57 -21.22 7.74 -3.28
C GLN A 57 -22.57 7.64 -2.58
N THR A 58 -23.66 7.49 -3.35
CA THR A 58 -25.01 7.35 -2.81
C THR A 58 -25.32 5.89 -2.50
N PRO A 59 -25.83 5.57 -1.30
CA PRO A 59 -26.35 4.25 -0.99
C PRO A 59 -27.49 3.83 -1.93
N PRO A 60 -27.71 2.51 -2.11
CA PRO A 60 -28.84 2.02 -2.92
C PRO A 60 -30.18 2.29 -2.23
N THR A 61 -31.25 2.30 -3.03
CA THR A 61 -32.62 2.21 -2.52
C THR A 61 -32.97 0.74 -2.25
N LYS A 62 -34.14 0.51 -1.61
CA LYS A 62 -34.62 -0.87 -1.37
C LYS A 62 -34.83 -1.65 -2.65
N GLU A 63 -35.20 -0.96 -3.74
CA GLU A 63 -35.50 -1.57 -5.04
C GLU A 63 -34.27 -2.04 -5.79
N ASN A 64 -33.10 -1.38 -5.57
CA ASN A 64 -31.88 -1.66 -6.30
C ASN A 64 -30.73 -2.16 -5.40
N ALA A 65 -31.01 -2.36 -4.11
CA ALA A 65 -30.06 -2.98 -3.20
C ALA A 65 -29.89 -4.47 -3.48
N ASP A 66 -28.69 -4.97 -3.33
CA ASP A 66 -28.46 -6.42 -3.24
C ASP A 66 -29.27 -7.02 -2.09
N ARG A 67 -29.81 -8.23 -2.30
CA ARG A 67 -30.64 -8.92 -1.28
C ARG A 67 -29.96 -9.08 0.06
N GLN A 68 -28.64 -9.18 0.08
CA GLN A 68 -27.82 -9.33 1.29
C GLN A 68 -27.48 -7.98 1.94
N ASN A 69 -27.74 -6.86 1.26
CA ASN A 69 -27.49 -5.50 1.75
C ASN A 69 -28.67 -4.97 2.57
N ILE A 70 -28.97 -5.64 3.66
CA ILE A 70 -30.14 -5.33 4.50
C ILE A 70 -30.08 -3.93 5.13
N ASN A 71 -28.89 -3.40 5.34
CA ASN A 71 -28.64 -2.10 5.94
C ASN A 71 -28.60 -0.97 4.90
N LEU A 72 -28.81 -1.26 3.63
CA LEU A 72 -28.75 -0.30 2.52
C LEU A 72 -27.43 0.49 2.53
N GLU A 73 -26.33 -0.18 2.85
CA GLU A 73 -25.01 0.42 2.75
C GLU A 73 -24.61 0.65 1.28
N ARG A 74 -23.63 1.50 1.04
CA ARG A 74 -23.01 1.62 -0.28
C ARG A 74 -22.51 0.25 -0.74
N GLN A 75 -22.90 -0.13 -1.94
CA GLN A 75 -22.51 -1.39 -2.60
C GLN A 75 -21.64 -1.11 -3.83
N LEU A 76 -20.98 -2.11 -4.38
CA LEU A 76 -20.22 -1.97 -5.61
C LEU A 76 -21.18 -1.68 -6.78
N ASP A 77 -20.74 -0.84 -7.72
CA ASP A 77 -21.37 -0.74 -9.04
C ASP A 77 -20.96 -1.91 -9.93
N GLU A 78 -21.51 -1.98 -11.14
CA GLU A 78 -21.20 -3.05 -12.09
C GLU A 78 -19.72 -3.07 -12.47
N SER A 79 -19.11 -1.90 -12.64
CA SER A 79 -17.68 -1.81 -12.95
C SER A 79 -16.82 -2.31 -11.80
N GLY A 80 -17.19 -2.00 -10.56
CA GLY A 80 -16.50 -2.50 -9.36
C GLY A 80 -16.60 -4.00 -9.21
N ARG A 81 -17.78 -4.58 -9.45
CA ARG A 81 -17.98 -6.05 -9.41
C ARG A 81 -17.15 -6.75 -10.48
N THR A 82 -17.16 -6.24 -11.70
CA THR A 82 -16.37 -6.77 -12.82
C THR A 82 -14.88 -6.68 -12.55
N ALA A 83 -14.41 -5.53 -12.08
CA ALA A 83 -13.00 -5.32 -11.78
C ALA A 83 -12.52 -6.20 -10.60
N ALA A 84 -13.33 -6.35 -9.55
CA ALA A 84 -13.02 -7.24 -8.43
C ALA A 84 -12.93 -8.71 -8.90
N ALA A 85 -13.86 -9.16 -9.75
CA ALA A 85 -13.82 -10.51 -10.32
C ALA A 85 -12.56 -10.72 -11.18
N ALA A 86 -12.21 -9.75 -12.02
CA ALA A 86 -11.02 -9.80 -12.86
C ALA A 86 -9.72 -9.83 -12.03
N PHE A 87 -9.65 -9.06 -10.94
CA PHE A 87 -8.56 -9.09 -9.97
C PHE A 87 -8.38 -10.48 -9.36
N GLY A 88 -9.43 -11.09 -8.84
CA GLY A 88 -9.37 -12.42 -8.25
C GLY A 88 -8.98 -13.51 -9.26
N ASN A 89 -9.51 -13.42 -10.52
CA ASN A 89 -9.10 -14.29 -11.62
C ASN A 89 -7.60 -14.15 -11.93
N ALA A 90 -7.07 -12.93 -11.93
CA ALA A 90 -5.66 -12.66 -12.15
C ALA A 90 -4.79 -13.31 -11.06
N LEU A 91 -5.16 -13.18 -9.78
CA LEU A 91 -4.42 -13.83 -8.69
C LEU A 91 -4.35 -15.34 -8.87
N ARG A 92 -5.46 -15.98 -9.26
CA ARG A 92 -5.52 -17.44 -9.50
C ARG A 92 -4.69 -17.84 -10.72
N ARG A 93 -4.86 -17.14 -11.86
CA ARG A 93 -4.09 -17.38 -13.09
C ARG A 93 -2.58 -17.28 -12.83
N LEU A 94 -2.17 -16.24 -12.12
CA LEU A 94 -0.77 -15.98 -11.79
C LEU A 94 -0.27 -16.84 -10.62
N LYS A 95 -1.10 -17.74 -10.05
CA LYS A 95 -0.75 -18.59 -8.91
C LYS A 95 -0.17 -17.80 -7.72
N ILE A 96 -0.73 -16.61 -7.47
CA ILE A 96 -0.35 -15.77 -6.32
C ILE A 96 -1.10 -16.27 -5.08
N PRO A 97 -0.41 -16.83 -4.08
CA PRO A 97 -1.06 -17.41 -2.91
C PRO A 97 -1.60 -16.29 -1.99
N VAL A 98 -2.87 -16.39 -1.62
CA VAL A 98 -3.53 -15.53 -0.63
C VAL A 98 -3.88 -16.40 0.58
N GLY A 99 -3.24 -16.15 1.73
CA GLY A 99 -3.46 -16.92 2.96
C GLY A 99 -4.51 -16.28 3.87
N GLN A 100 -4.53 -14.97 3.96
CA GLN A 100 -5.45 -14.24 4.83
C GLN A 100 -6.02 -13.01 4.11
N VAL A 101 -7.30 -12.72 4.40
CA VAL A 101 -7.96 -11.49 4.00
C VAL A 101 -8.53 -10.82 5.23
N LEU A 102 -8.13 -9.58 5.46
CA LEU A 102 -8.68 -8.67 6.46
C LEU A 102 -9.52 -7.62 5.72
N SER A 103 -10.72 -7.34 6.18
CA SER A 103 -11.59 -6.38 5.49
C SER A 103 -12.26 -5.42 6.46
N SER A 104 -12.45 -4.19 6.01
CA SER A 104 -13.48 -3.31 6.57
C SER A 104 -14.80 -4.08 6.69
N PRO A 105 -15.58 -3.87 7.77
CA PRO A 105 -16.90 -4.48 7.91
C PRO A 105 -17.94 -3.90 6.94
N THR A 106 -17.64 -2.84 6.19
CA THR A 106 -18.57 -2.21 5.26
C THR A 106 -18.93 -3.14 4.09
N TYR A 107 -20.18 -3.05 3.64
CA TYR A 107 -20.71 -3.93 2.60
C TYR A 107 -19.84 -3.91 1.31
N ARG A 108 -19.47 -2.73 0.79
CA ARG A 108 -18.64 -2.59 -0.41
C ARG A 108 -17.23 -3.20 -0.30
N ALA A 109 -16.63 -3.20 0.90
CA ALA A 109 -15.33 -3.84 1.10
C ALA A 109 -15.47 -5.37 1.11
N LEU A 110 -16.50 -5.89 1.78
CA LEU A 110 -16.83 -7.32 1.78
C LEU A 110 -17.22 -7.80 0.38
N GLU A 111 -17.98 -7.01 -0.39
CA GLU A 111 -18.27 -7.32 -1.78
C GLU A 111 -17.03 -7.41 -2.65
N THR A 112 -16.04 -6.53 -2.43
CA THR A 112 -14.78 -6.59 -3.16
C THR A 112 -14.12 -7.96 -2.98
N ALA A 113 -14.03 -8.46 -1.74
CA ALA A 113 -13.50 -9.79 -1.46
C ALA A 113 -14.37 -10.90 -2.09
N ARG A 114 -15.70 -10.78 -1.97
CA ARG A 114 -16.66 -11.76 -2.48
C ARG A 114 -16.58 -11.91 -4.01
N PHE A 115 -16.63 -10.81 -4.74
CA PHE A 115 -16.55 -10.83 -6.21
C PHE A 115 -15.17 -11.29 -6.71
N ALA A 116 -14.09 -10.95 -5.99
CA ALA A 116 -12.76 -11.47 -6.28
C ALA A 116 -12.60 -12.95 -5.91
N GLN A 117 -13.58 -13.58 -5.25
CA GLN A 117 -13.53 -14.95 -4.76
C GLN A 117 -12.27 -15.20 -3.91
N LEU A 118 -11.96 -14.25 -3.05
CA LEU A 118 -10.87 -14.39 -2.08
C LEU A 118 -11.28 -15.33 -0.93
N PRO A 119 -10.33 -15.83 -0.13
CA PRO A 119 -10.65 -16.48 1.14
C PRO A 119 -11.59 -15.62 1.98
N THR A 120 -12.47 -16.27 2.77
CA THR A 120 -13.43 -15.56 3.61
C THR A 120 -12.75 -14.50 4.46
N PRO A 121 -13.12 -13.22 4.30
CA PRO A 121 -12.45 -12.15 5.02
C PRO A 121 -12.81 -12.16 6.50
N MET A 122 -11.83 -11.91 7.35
CA MET A 122 -12.03 -11.52 8.73
C MET A 122 -12.30 -10.02 8.78
N THR A 123 -13.44 -9.63 9.34
CA THR A 123 -13.78 -8.20 9.51
C THR A 123 -12.97 -7.57 10.63
N VAL A 124 -12.46 -6.38 10.37
CA VAL A 124 -11.62 -5.62 11.30
C VAL A 124 -12.15 -4.19 11.38
N PRO A 125 -12.65 -3.75 12.55
CA PRO A 125 -13.22 -2.41 12.71
C PRO A 125 -12.27 -1.28 12.34
N GLU A 126 -10.96 -1.44 12.57
CA GLU A 126 -9.94 -0.45 12.26
C GLU A 126 -9.76 -0.22 10.75
N LEU A 127 -10.22 -1.14 9.91
CA LEU A 127 -10.28 -0.96 8.46
C LEU A 127 -11.56 -0.25 7.98
N GLY A 128 -12.51 0.01 8.88
CA GLY A 128 -13.77 0.70 8.59
C GLY A 128 -13.62 2.19 8.34
N ASP A 129 -14.68 2.80 7.78
CA ASP A 129 -14.78 4.26 7.58
C ASP A 129 -15.67 4.94 8.62
N ASN A 130 -16.08 4.22 9.67
CA ASN A 130 -16.97 4.69 10.74
C ASN A 130 -18.35 5.20 10.24
N GLY A 131 -18.78 4.75 9.06
CA GLY A 131 -20.07 5.15 8.48
C GLY A 131 -20.13 6.61 8.03
N ARG A 132 -19.01 7.31 7.99
CA ARG A 132 -18.93 8.72 7.60
C ARG A 132 -18.00 8.88 6.40
N SER A 133 -18.52 9.53 5.39
CA SER A 133 -17.75 9.94 4.23
C SER A 133 -16.53 10.77 4.65
N MET A 134 -15.34 10.28 4.37
CA MET A 134 -14.13 11.02 4.02
C MET A 134 -13.42 11.89 5.09
N GLN A 135 -13.94 12.16 6.28
CA GLN A 135 -13.38 13.25 7.09
C GLN A 135 -12.74 12.89 8.43
N ASN A 136 -12.87 11.68 8.94
CA ASN A 136 -12.28 11.34 10.21
C ASN A 136 -11.77 9.90 10.27
N THR A 137 -10.59 9.68 9.72
CA THR A 137 -9.77 8.56 10.15
C THR A 137 -9.22 8.90 11.54
N ASN A 138 -9.52 8.06 12.47
CA ASN A 138 -9.00 8.13 13.81
C ASN A 138 -7.51 7.73 13.78
N GLU A 139 -6.66 8.39 14.57
CA GLU A 139 -5.23 8.09 14.70
C GLU A 139 -4.98 6.62 15.03
N SER A 140 -5.87 5.98 15.80
CA SER A 140 -5.77 4.55 16.14
C SER A 140 -5.89 3.63 14.91
N GLN A 141 -6.73 3.99 13.91
CA GLN A 141 -6.88 3.24 12.67
C GLN A 141 -5.61 3.32 11.82
N SER A 142 -5.04 4.52 11.70
CA SER A 142 -3.78 4.74 10.99
C SER A 142 -2.63 3.98 11.64
N ALA A 143 -2.48 4.10 12.95
CA ALA A 143 -1.46 3.40 13.72
C ALA A 143 -1.61 1.87 13.62
N TRP A 144 -2.87 1.37 13.67
CA TRP A 144 -3.16 -0.04 13.50
C TRP A 144 -2.71 -0.52 12.12
N LEU A 145 -3.08 0.20 11.05
CA LEU A 145 -2.75 -0.17 9.68
C LEU A 145 -1.23 -0.13 9.44
N GLN A 146 -0.53 0.89 9.95
CA GLN A 146 0.94 0.97 9.91
C GLN A 146 1.59 -0.22 10.63
N LYS A 147 1.04 -0.65 11.76
CA LYS A 147 1.53 -1.84 12.48
C LYS A 147 1.24 -3.13 11.71
N GLN A 148 0.11 -3.23 11.00
CA GLN A 148 -0.20 -4.45 10.24
C GLN A 148 0.78 -4.69 9.11
N ILE A 149 1.20 -3.66 8.37
CA ILE A 149 2.10 -3.84 7.21
C ILE A 149 3.51 -4.34 7.58
N THR A 150 3.85 -4.45 8.86
CA THR A 150 5.10 -5.07 9.33
C THR A 150 4.95 -6.57 9.67
N LYS A 151 3.74 -7.12 9.60
CA LYS A 151 3.45 -8.54 9.93
C LYS A 151 3.46 -9.41 8.68
N PHE A 152 4.63 -9.67 8.15
CA PHE A 152 4.79 -10.41 6.90
C PHE A 152 4.42 -11.90 7.06
N PRO A 153 3.45 -12.42 6.27
CA PRO A 153 3.10 -13.83 6.30
C PRO A 153 4.19 -14.68 5.64
N ARG A 154 4.24 -15.96 5.96
CA ARG A 154 5.15 -16.91 5.31
C ARG A 154 4.41 -17.73 4.25
N GLY A 155 4.99 -17.86 3.05
CA GLY A 155 4.48 -18.71 1.99
C GLY A 155 3.17 -18.27 1.33
N SER A 156 2.59 -17.16 1.76
CA SER A 156 1.38 -16.57 1.20
C SER A 156 1.41 -15.05 1.32
N ASN A 157 0.40 -14.36 0.77
CA ASN A 157 0.22 -12.94 0.94
C ASN A 157 -1.03 -12.66 1.79
N THR A 158 -1.05 -11.53 2.49
CA THR A 158 -2.23 -11.05 3.20
C THR A 158 -2.81 -9.86 2.45
N ILE A 159 -4.12 -9.87 2.22
CA ILE A 159 -4.85 -8.75 1.61
C ILE A 159 -5.61 -8.02 2.70
N LEU A 160 -5.50 -6.68 2.73
CA LEU A 160 -6.26 -5.79 3.60
C LEU A 160 -7.14 -4.89 2.72
N ILE A 161 -8.47 -5.00 2.84
CA ILE A 161 -9.42 -4.20 2.06
C ILE A 161 -10.00 -3.10 2.95
N THR A 162 -9.76 -1.85 2.57
CA THR A 162 -10.15 -0.68 3.35
C THR A 162 -10.60 0.49 2.45
N HIS A 163 -10.50 1.71 2.93
CA HIS A 163 -11.00 2.94 2.30
C HIS A 163 -9.84 3.90 2.00
N GLN A 164 -10.03 4.74 0.99
CA GLN A 164 -9.05 5.74 0.59
C GLN A 164 -8.60 6.64 1.78
N PRO A 165 -9.48 7.13 2.68
CA PRO A 165 -9.05 7.93 3.81
C PRO A 165 -8.14 7.18 4.78
N ASN A 166 -8.40 5.89 5.05
CA ASN A 166 -7.57 5.07 5.93
C ASN A 166 -6.16 4.90 5.36
N ILE A 167 -6.09 4.62 4.04
CA ILE A 167 -4.80 4.48 3.35
C ILE A 167 -4.06 5.82 3.31
N ALA A 168 -4.77 6.92 3.03
CA ALA A 168 -4.17 8.25 2.99
C ALA A 168 -3.63 8.71 4.34
N ALA A 169 -4.33 8.42 5.42
CA ALA A 169 -3.89 8.76 6.76
C ALA A 169 -2.70 7.90 7.23
N ALA A 170 -2.70 6.60 6.90
CA ALA A 170 -1.63 5.70 7.29
C ALA A 170 -0.36 5.89 6.43
N PHE A 171 -0.52 6.19 5.14
CA PHE A 171 0.56 6.22 4.16
C PHE A 171 0.49 7.46 3.24
N PRO A 172 0.54 8.68 3.78
CA PRO A 172 0.36 9.90 2.98
C PRO A 172 1.35 10.03 1.82
N GLN A 173 2.58 9.54 2.02
CA GLN A 173 3.63 9.59 1.00
C GLN A 173 3.38 8.67 -0.20
N TRP A 174 2.47 7.68 -0.10
CA TRP A 174 2.23 6.68 -1.14
C TRP A 174 0.79 6.64 -1.66
N SER A 175 -0.10 7.46 -1.09
CA SER A 175 -1.55 7.41 -1.35
C SER A 175 -2.07 8.51 -2.27
N ALA A 176 -1.20 9.35 -2.83
CA ALA A 176 -1.62 10.40 -3.76
C ALA A 176 -2.37 9.81 -4.95
N ASN A 177 -3.57 10.36 -5.26
CA ASN A 177 -4.42 9.96 -6.38
C ASN A 177 -4.77 8.45 -6.39
N LEU A 178 -5.05 7.87 -5.22
CA LEU A 178 -5.41 6.45 -5.10
C LEU A 178 -6.76 6.17 -5.77
N SER A 179 -6.75 5.35 -6.82
CA SER A 179 -7.92 4.93 -7.57
C SER A 179 -8.77 3.90 -6.81
N ASP A 180 -10.01 3.67 -7.26
CA ASP A 180 -10.84 2.56 -6.76
C ASP A 180 -10.15 1.21 -7.02
N GLY A 181 -10.09 0.36 -6.02
CA GLY A 181 -9.45 -0.94 -6.08
C GLY A 181 -7.92 -0.93 -6.23
N GLU A 182 -7.27 0.24 -6.18
CA GLU A 182 -5.81 0.31 -6.23
C GLU A 182 -5.19 -0.27 -4.97
N ALA A 183 -4.11 -1.03 -5.15
CA ALA A 183 -3.37 -1.70 -4.11
C ALA A 183 -1.98 -1.11 -3.92
N LEU A 184 -1.60 -0.88 -2.65
CA LEU A 184 -0.24 -0.66 -2.20
C LEU A 184 0.32 -1.98 -1.69
N ILE A 185 1.44 -2.42 -2.24
CA ILE A 185 2.08 -3.70 -1.90
C ILE A 185 3.32 -3.41 -1.06
N PHE A 186 3.33 -3.97 0.14
CA PHE A 186 4.42 -3.80 1.10
C PHE A 186 5.21 -5.08 1.28
N GLY A 187 6.54 -4.94 1.27
CA GLY A 187 7.49 -5.99 1.61
C GLY A 187 8.38 -5.58 2.78
N SER A 188 9.10 -6.52 3.37
CA SER A 188 10.07 -6.24 4.43
C SER A 188 11.20 -5.36 3.91
N ASP A 189 11.62 -4.39 4.72
CA ASP A 189 12.82 -3.58 4.48
C ASP A 189 14.11 -4.25 4.96
N GLY A 190 14.01 -5.47 5.50
CA GLY A 190 15.12 -6.21 6.07
C GLY A 190 15.61 -5.69 7.44
N LYS A 191 15.00 -4.65 7.99
CA LYS A 191 15.38 -4.00 9.27
C LYS A 191 14.26 -4.06 10.31
N GLY A 192 13.22 -4.87 10.06
CA GLY A 192 12.04 -5.00 10.91
C GLY A 192 10.87 -4.07 10.56
N GLY A 193 11.03 -3.23 9.54
CA GLY A 193 10.02 -2.36 8.99
C GLY A 193 9.47 -2.85 7.65
N ALA A 194 8.66 -1.99 7.03
CA ALA A 194 8.03 -2.23 5.73
C ALA A 194 8.41 -1.14 4.72
N THR A 195 8.54 -1.54 3.46
CA THR A 195 8.71 -0.62 2.33
C THR A 195 7.67 -0.88 1.26
N LEU A 196 7.24 0.16 0.55
CA LEU A 196 6.39 0.02 -0.62
C LEU A 196 7.19 -0.59 -1.77
N VAL A 197 6.76 -1.77 -2.24
CA VAL A 197 7.43 -2.47 -3.35
C VAL A 197 6.70 -2.33 -4.68
N ALA A 198 5.39 -2.02 -4.66
CA ALA A 198 4.63 -1.72 -5.86
C ALA A 198 3.32 -0.99 -5.55
N ARG A 199 2.79 -0.28 -6.56
CA ARG A 199 1.38 0.15 -6.64
C ARG A 199 0.79 -0.50 -7.87
N VAL A 200 -0.43 -1.05 -7.74
CA VAL A 200 -1.11 -1.74 -8.85
C VAL A 200 -2.58 -1.33 -8.85
N LYS A 201 -3.05 -0.74 -9.92
CA LYS A 201 -4.48 -0.46 -10.12
C LYS A 201 -5.23 -1.75 -10.37
N ILE A 202 -6.51 -1.78 -10.01
CA ILE A 202 -7.32 -3.01 -10.12
C ILE A 202 -7.39 -3.55 -11.55
N ASP A 203 -7.40 -2.69 -12.56
CA ASP A 203 -7.43 -3.04 -13.99
C ASP A 203 -6.05 -3.44 -14.57
N GLU A 204 -4.97 -3.28 -13.82
CA GLU A 204 -3.63 -3.70 -14.21
C GLU A 204 -3.35 -5.16 -13.86
N TRP A 205 -3.99 -5.72 -12.84
CA TRP A 205 -3.77 -7.11 -12.43
C TRP A 205 -4.01 -8.13 -13.57
N PRO A 206 -5.09 -8.02 -14.37
CA PRO A 206 -5.29 -8.94 -15.50
C PRO A 206 -4.23 -8.84 -16.58
N LYS A 207 -3.51 -7.72 -16.68
CA LYS A 207 -2.48 -7.44 -17.68
C LYS A 207 -1.08 -7.88 -17.23
N LEU A 208 -0.92 -8.28 -15.96
CA LEU A 208 0.36 -8.78 -15.47
C LEU A 208 0.76 -10.06 -16.22
N PRO A 209 2.04 -10.17 -16.63
CA PRO A 209 2.53 -11.33 -17.40
C PRO A 209 2.64 -12.57 -16.52
N ASP A 210 2.45 -13.73 -17.11
CA ASP A 210 2.72 -15.05 -16.52
C ASP A 210 4.21 -15.30 -16.30
#